data_2332aebe226e405fe3bdc56a464bc324
#
_entry.id   2332aebe226e405fe3bdc56a464bc324
#
_cell.length_a   1.000
_cell.length_b   1.000
_cell.length_c   1.000
_cell.angle_alpha   90.00
_cell.angle_beta   90.00
_cell.angle_gamma   90.00
#
_symmetry.space_group_name_H-M   'P 1'
#
loop_
_entity.id
_entity.type
_entity.pdbx_description
1 polymer ?
#
loop_
_entity_poly.entity_id
_entity_poly.type
_entity_poly.pdbx_seq_one_letter_code
_entity_poly.pdbx_strand_id
1 'polypeptide(L)'
;MKYILIILVSILSLAVCSIIYIGESNSYIYEPRYFLGYSKGENYILDNKTGSTLEYNGYSYESQLNYLYSYGKTGFLKIDLNLDQIYYLFDEETDENYKKYTLNNYLIEKKELEKEQKPIHIHILSSKADLTSEEQDIYNRLKDKKMRYPNRSIIVKVK
;
A
#
# COMPACT_ATOMS: atom_id res chain seq x y z
N MET A 1 29.54 -7.87 41.21
CA MET A 1 29.81 -8.02 39.75
C MET A 1 28.76 -8.85 39.03
N LYS A 2 28.36 -10.04 39.50
CA LYS A 2 27.37 -10.89 38.79
C LYS A 2 26.03 -10.21 38.52
N TYR A 3 25.47 -9.45 39.45
CA TYR A 3 24.18 -8.76 39.27
C TYR A 3 24.23 -7.62 38.26
N ILE A 4 25.36 -6.91 38.16
CA ILE A 4 25.57 -5.84 37.18
C ILE A 4 25.59 -6.43 35.77
N LEU A 5 26.21 -7.60 35.59
CA LEU A 5 26.23 -8.28 34.29
C LEU A 5 24.84 -8.75 33.85
N ILE A 6 24.02 -9.28 34.79
CA ILE A 6 22.64 -9.72 34.51
C ILE A 6 21.78 -8.53 34.08
N ILE A 7 21.88 -7.39 34.79
CA ILE A 7 21.12 -6.18 34.44
C ILE A 7 21.55 -5.65 33.05
N LEU A 8 22.84 -5.62 32.75
CA LEU A 8 23.32 -5.20 31.43
C LEU A 8 22.85 -6.10 30.30
N VAL A 9 22.84 -7.42 30.49
CA VAL A 9 22.34 -8.38 29.49
C VAL A 9 20.82 -8.21 29.30
N SER A 10 20.06 -7.97 30.38
CA SER A 10 18.61 -7.74 30.27
C SER A 10 18.28 -6.44 29.56
N ILE A 11 19.01 -5.36 29.77
CA ILE A 11 18.82 -4.08 29.07
C ILE A 11 19.19 -4.25 27.59
N LEU A 12 20.27 -4.97 27.28
CA LEU A 12 20.67 -5.21 25.90
C LEU A 12 19.65 -6.05 25.14
N SER A 13 19.09 -7.09 25.78
CA SER A 13 18.04 -7.93 25.17
C SER A 13 16.75 -7.16 24.92
N LEU A 14 16.34 -6.28 25.84
CA LEU A 14 15.17 -5.40 25.66
C LEU A 14 15.40 -4.39 24.53
N ALA A 15 16.59 -3.82 24.40
CA ALA A 15 16.93 -2.92 23.31
C ALA A 15 16.91 -3.63 21.95
N VAL A 16 17.46 -4.84 21.85
CA VAL A 16 17.45 -5.66 20.64
C VAL A 16 16.01 -6.04 20.26
N CYS A 17 15.18 -6.48 21.22
CA CYS A 17 13.76 -6.77 20.97
C CYS A 17 12.99 -5.54 20.51
N SER A 18 13.27 -4.36 21.07
CA SER A 18 12.65 -3.10 20.64
C SER A 18 13.04 -2.72 19.20
N ILE A 19 14.30 -2.90 18.83
CA ILE A 19 14.79 -2.63 17.47
C ILE A 19 14.15 -3.61 16.48
N ILE A 20 14.03 -4.89 16.81
CA ILE A 20 13.38 -5.90 15.98
C ILE A 20 11.88 -5.57 15.84
N TYR A 21 11.20 -5.21 16.93
CA TYR A 21 9.78 -4.86 16.89
C TYR A 21 9.49 -3.60 16.07
N ILE A 22 10.33 -2.58 16.14
CA ILE A 22 10.24 -1.38 15.30
C ILE A 22 10.54 -1.72 13.83
N GLY A 23 11.49 -2.63 13.57
CA GLY A 23 11.83 -3.09 12.23
C GLY A 23 10.71 -3.92 11.57
N GLU A 24 9.97 -4.72 12.35
CA GLU A 24 8.84 -5.51 11.82
C GLU A 24 7.59 -4.69 11.50
N SER A 25 7.43 -3.50 12.07
CA SER A 25 6.30 -2.62 11.78
C SER A 25 6.40 -1.93 10.41
N ASN A 26 7.57 -1.93 9.80
CA ASN A 26 7.85 -1.29 8.53
C ASN A 26 8.36 -2.33 7.52
N SER A 27 7.49 -2.82 6.65
CA SER A 27 7.84 -3.79 5.61
C SER A 27 7.97 -3.09 4.27
N TYR A 28 9.16 -3.17 3.68
CA TYR A 28 9.32 -2.85 2.25
C TYR A 28 8.73 -4.01 1.44
N ILE A 29 7.76 -3.69 0.58
CA ILE A 29 7.15 -4.71 -0.29
C ILE A 29 8.06 -5.00 -1.46
N TYR A 30 8.74 -3.96 -1.95
CA TYR A 30 9.69 -4.07 -3.06
C TYR A 30 10.73 -2.97 -2.91
N GLU A 31 11.97 -3.36 -3.00
CA GLU A 31 13.11 -2.46 -2.88
C GLU A 31 13.04 -1.32 -3.87
N PRO A 32 13.26 -0.20 -3.40
CA PRO A 32 12.86 0.52 -2.16
C PRO A 32 11.66 1.43 -2.39
N ARG A 33 10.82 1.13 -3.43
CA ARG A 33 9.84 2.09 -3.93
C ARG A 33 8.56 2.09 -3.13
N TYR A 34 7.95 0.91 -2.92
CA TYR A 34 6.66 0.84 -2.24
C TYR A 34 6.82 0.39 -0.81
N PHE A 35 6.33 1.20 0.09
CA PHE A 35 6.47 1.02 1.52
C PHE A 35 5.11 0.84 2.18
N LEU A 36 4.95 -0.26 2.92
CA LEU A 36 3.81 -0.47 3.81
C LEU A 36 4.17 0.07 5.18
N GLY A 37 3.56 1.18 5.56
CA GLY A 37 3.85 1.86 6.80
C GLY A 37 2.68 1.92 7.77
N TYR A 38 3.01 2.24 9.00
CA TYR A 38 2.05 2.54 10.06
C TYR A 38 2.51 3.79 10.79
N SER A 39 1.65 4.79 10.86
CA SER A 39 1.93 6.03 11.57
C SER A 39 0.67 6.62 12.18
N LYS A 40 0.75 7.06 13.43
CA LYS A 40 -0.36 7.72 14.16
C LYS A 40 -1.67 6.92 14.19
N GLY A 41 -1.58 5.59 14.26
CA GLY A 41 -2.77 4.72 14.25
C GLY A 41 -3.30 4.39 12.86
N GLU A 42 -2.63 4.82 11.79
CA GLU A 42 -3.05 4.62 10.40
C GLU A 42 -2.03 3.80 9.62
N ASN A 43 -2.53 2.87 8.82
CA ASN A 43 -1.73 2.14 7.85
C ASN A 43 -1.78 2.87 6.51
N TYR A 44 -0.68 2.82 5.77
CA TYR A 44 -0.59 3.46 4.45
C TYR A 44 0.33 2.69 3.51
N ILE A 45 0.12 2.90 2.22
CA ILE A 45 1.04 2.49 1.15
C ILE A 45 1.65 3.76 0.58
N LEU A 46 2.99 3.88 0.65
CA LEU A 46 3.75 5.02 0.19
C LEU A 46 4.56 4.66 -1.04
N ASP A 47 4.54 5.50 -2.05
CA ASP A 47 5.53 5.50 -3.13
C ASP A 47 6.71 6.41 -2.71
N ASN A 48 7.82 5.81 -2.34
CA ASN A 48 9.02 6.54 -1.90
C ASN A 48 9.64 7.41 -3.01
N LYS A 49 9.41 7.08 -4.27
CA LYS A 49 9.96 7.83 -5.40
C LYS A 49 9.29 9.20 -5.55
N THR A 50 7.99 9.23 -5.35
CA THR A 50 7.19 10.46 -5.48
C THR A 50 6.86 11.10 -4.14
N GLY A 51 7.02 10.39 -3.03
CA GLY A 51 6.54 10.79 -1.70
C GLY A 51 5.01 10.73 -1.57
N SER A 52 4.32 10.17 -2.56
CA SER A 52 2.85 10.12 -2.57
C SER A 52 2.32 8.93 -1.79
N THR A 53 1.29 9.15 -0.99
CA THR A 53 0.56 8.06 -0.35
C THR A 53 -0.49 7.53 -1.32
N LEU A 54 -0.39 6.24 -1.64
CA LEU A 54 -1.23 5.56 -2.63
C LEU A 54 -2.49 4.96 -2.01
N GLU A 55 -2.39 4.48 -0.77
CA GLU A 55 -3.52 3.91 -0.02
C GLU A 55 -3.45 4.36 1.43
N TYR A 56 -4.61 4.53 2.06
CA TYR A 56 -4.76 5.03 3.42
C TYR A 56 -5.56 4.08 4.30
N ASN A 57 -5.28 4.15 5.57
CA ASN A 57 -6.00 3.65 6.74
C ASN A 57 -6.93 2.46 6.53
N GLY A 58 -6.45 1.32 6.95
CA GLY A 58 -7.21 0.07 6.93
C GLY A 58 -7.49 -0.42 5.50
N TYR A 59 -6.57 -1.11 4.92
CA TYR A 59 -6.70 -1.75 3.61
C TYR A 59 -6.49 -3.27 3.70
N SER A 60 -6.99 -3.99 2.70
CA SER A 60 -6.59 -5.37 2.42
C SER A 60 -5.66 -5.37 1.22
N TYR A 61 -4.65 -6.23 1.21
CA TYR A 61 -3.75 -6.34 0.08
C TYR A 61 -3.30 -7.77 -0.21
N GLU A 62 -2.90 -7.99 -1.45
CA GLU A 62 -2.37 -9.24 -1.99
C GLU A 62 -1.15 -8.92 -2.83
N SER A 63 -0.02 -9.60 -2.59
CA SER A 63 1.20 -9.44 -3.37
C SER A 63 1.40 -10.67 -4.24
N GLN A 64 1.58 -10.47 -5.52
CA GLN A 64 2.02 -11.46 -6.52
C GLN A 64 3.41 -11.08 -7.04
N LEU A 65 4.05 -11.95 -7.82
CA LEU A 65 5.45 -11.78 -8.24
C LEU A 65 5.75 -10.37 -8.81
N ASN A 66 4.88 -9.87 -9.68
CA ASN A 66 5.09 -8.61 -10.40
C ASN A 66 4.02 -7.56 -10.08
N TYR A 67 3.10 -7.87 -9.17
CA TYR A 67 1.96 -7.02 -8.88
C TYR A 67 1.71 -6.90 -7.38
N LEU A 68 1.31 -5.72 -6.99
CA LEU A 68 0.70 -5.47 -5.69
C LEU A 68 -0.73 -5.01 -5.91
N TYR A 69 -1.67 -5.67 -5.26
CA TYR A 69 -3.08 -5.29 -5.27
C TYR A 69 -3.52 -4.87 -3.88
N SER A 70 -4.35 -3.85 -3.81
CA SER A 70 -4.91 -3.37 -2.54
C SER A 70 -6.35 -2.93 -2.74
N TYR A 71 -7.13 -3.00 -1.67
CA TYR A 71 -8.48 -2.42 -1.60
C TYR A 71 -8.66 -1.73 -0.25
N GLY A 72 -8.98 -0.46 -0.29
CA GLY A 72 -9.15 0.36 0.90
C GLY A 72 -9.97 1.62 0.64
N LYS A 73 -9.65 2.71 1.33
CA LYS A 73 -10.37 3.98 1.18
C LYS A 73 -10.18 4.64 -0.18
N THR A 74 -9.06 4.35 -0.85
CA THR A 74 -8.80 4.84 -2.22
C THR A 74 -9.44 3.98 -3.31
N GLY A 75 -10.22 2.95 -2.94
CA GLY A 75 -10.80 1.97 -3.85
C GLY A 75 -9.85 0.81 -4.13
N PHE A 76 -9.91 0.24 -5.32
CA PHE A 76 -9.00 -0.81 -5.74
C PHE A 76 -7.75 -0.20 -6.39
N LEU A 77 -6.61 -0.66 -5.93
CA LEU A 77 -5.29 -0.25 -6.40
C LEU A 77 -4.56 -1.49 -6.95
N LYS A 78 -4.04 -1.37 -8.16
CA LYS A 78 -3.07 -2.31 -8.75
C LYS A 78 -1.78 -1.58 -9.04
N ILE A 79 -0.65 -2.14 -8.65
CA ILE A 79 0.68 -1.64 -8.99
C ILE A 79 1.39 -2.71 -9.80
N ASP A 80 1.80 -2.38 -11.03
CA ASP A 80 2.71 -3.18 -11.82
C ASP A 80 4.14 -2.82 -11.43
N LEU A 81 4.80 -3.75 -10.74
CA LEU A 81 6.14 -3.54 -10.19
C LEU A 81 7.24 -3.55 -11.28
N ASN A 82 6.98 -4.18 -12.43
CA ASN A 82 7.92 -4.23 -13.54
C ASN A 82 7.85 -2.98 -14.42
N LEU A 83 6.63 -2.54 -14.72
CA LEU A 83 6.40 -1.39 -15.59
C LEU A 83 6.33 -0.08 -14.82
N ASP A 84 6.31 -0.14 -13.50
CA ASP A 84 6.23 1.03 -12.63
C ASP A 84 4.93 1.81 -12.85
N GLN A 85 3.82 1.11 -13.03
CA GLN A 85 2.52 1.67 -13.33
C GLN A 85 1.52 1.40 -12.22
N ILE A 86 0.68 2.39 -11.94
CA ILE A 86 -0.30 2.40 -10.87
C ILE A 86 -1.68 2.55 -11.49
N TYR A 87 -2.58 1.66 -11.14
CA TYR A 87 -3.96 1.64 -11.64
C TYR A 87 -4.94 1.76 -10.48
N TYR A 88 -5.86 2.71 -10.57
CA TYR A 88 -6.96 2.88 -9.63
C TYR A 88 -8.30 2.55 -10.27
N LEU A 89 -9.14 1.83 -9.53
CA LEU A 89 -10.55 1.66 -9.83
C LEU A 89 -11.37 2.18 -8.64
N PHE A 90 -12.12 3.23 -8.87
CA PHE A 90 -13.06 3.78 -7.89
C PHE A 90 -14.41 3.08 -8.01
N ASP A 91 -15.02 2.79 -6.88
CA ASP A 91 -16.35 2.22 -6.79
C ASP A 91 -17.21 2.96 -5.74
N GLU A 92 -18.40 2.43 -5.43
CA GLU A 92 -19.33 3.01 -4.48
C GLU A 92 -18.83 3.08 -3.04
N GLU A 93 -17.82 2.26 -2.68
CA GLU A 93 -17.22 2.22 -1.34
C GLU A 93 -15.99 3.12 -1.22
N THR A 94 -15.56 3.72 -2.32
CA THR A 94 -14.40 4.62 -2.34
C THR A 94 -14.73 5.90 -1.57
N ASP A 95 -13.89 6.29 -0.63
CA ASP A 95 -14.05 7.55 0.10
C ASP A 95 -13.81 8.75 -0.84
N GLU A 96 -14.79 9.65 -0.93
CA GLU A 96 -14.78 10.78 -1.87
C GLU A 96 -13.61 11.75 -1.66
N ASN A 97 -13.11 11.91 -0.43
CA ASN A 97 -11.95 12.77 -0.18
C ASN A 97 -10.67 12.15 -0.73
N TYR A 98 -10.49 10.83 -0.53
CA TYR A 98 -9.33 10.11 -1.07
C TYR A 98 -9.40 9.99 -2.58
N LYS A 99 -10.58 9.74 -3.15
CA LYS A 99 -10.81 9.77 -4.59
C LYS A 99 -10.42 11.13 -5.20
N LYS A 100 -10.89 12.22 -4.61
CA LYS A 100 -10.55 13.57 -5.04
C LYS A 100 -9.05 13.85 -4.95
N TYR A 101 -8.41 13.43 -3.88
CA TYR A 101 -6.97 13.55 -3.70
C TYR A 101 -6.21 12.78 -4.80
N THR A 102 -6.57 11.53 -5.06
CA THR A 102 -5.96 10.68 -6.07
C THR A 102 -6.15 11.26 -7.48
N LEU A 103 -7.36 11.72 -7.81
CA LEU A 103 -7.63 12.37 -9.09
C LEU A 103 -6.84 13.65 -9.30
N ASN A 104 -6.67 14.46 -8.26
CA ASN A 104 -5.85 15.67 -8.34
C ASN A 104 -4.37 15.32 -8.61
N ASN A 105 -3.82 14.34 -7.93
CA ASN A 105 -2.45 13.89 -8.16
C ASN A 105 -2.28 13.35 -9.58
N TYR A 106 -3.23 12.54 -10.06
CA TYR A 106 -3.24 12.07 -11.46
C TYR A 106 -3.23 13.23 -12.47
N LEU A 107 -4.08 14.25 -12.27
CA LEU A 107 -4.16 15.39 -13.19
C LEU A 107 -2.88 16.23 -13.19
N ILE A 108 -2.24 16.39 -12.04
CA ILE A 108 -0.95 17.09 -11.92
C ILE A 108 0.13 16.32 -12.67
N GLU A 109 0.27 15.02 -12.37
CA GLU A 109 1.26 14.16 -13.02
C GLU A 109 1.05 14.13 -14.53
N LYS A 110 -0.18 13.91 -14.98
CA LYS A 110 -0.52 13.89 -16.41
C LYS A 110 -0.07 15.17 -17.11
N LYS A 111 -0.37 16.32 -16.53
CA LYS A 111 -0.01 17.63 -17.09
C LYS A 111 1.50 17.86 -17.17
N GLU A 112 2.25 17.38 -16.17
CA GLU A 112 3.71 17.49 -16.14
C GLU A 112 4.36 16.55 -17.16
N LEU A 113 3.93 15.29 -17.21
CA LEU A 113 4.48 14.27 -18.10
C LEU A 113 4.14 14.55 -19.58
N GLU A 114 2.95 15.08 -19.86
CA GLU A 114 2.59 15.50 -21.22
C GLU A 114 3.51 16.61 -21.75
N LYS A 115 3.93 17.55 -20.89
CA LYS A 115 4.90 18.60 -21.27
C LYS A 115 6.28 18.01 -21.57
N GLU A 116 6.67 16.98 -20.83
CA GLU A 116 7.97 16.34 -20.97
C GLU A 116 7.96 15.16 -21.97
N GLN A 117 6.82 14.86 -22.61
CA GLN A 117 6.61 13.71 -23.50
C GLN A 117 6.99 12.38 -22.84
N LYS A 118 6.78 12.25 -21.54
CA LYS A 118 7.04 11.05 -20.76
C LYS A 118 5.78 10.20 -20.57
N PRO A 119 5.91 8.88 -20.40
CA PRO A 119 4.75 8.01 -20.14
C PRO A 119 4.09 8.34 -18.80
N ILE A 120 2.77 8.28 -18.78
CA ILE A 120 1.96 8.43 -17.56
C ILE A 120 2.11 7.16 -16.73
N HIS A 121 2.34 7.32 -15.42
CA HIS A 121 2.49 6.20 -14.50
C HIS A 121 1.20 5.85 -13.75
N ILE A 122 0.29 6.82 -13.58
CA ILE A 122 -0.99 6.62 -12.91
C ILE A 122 -2.09 6.48 -13.95
N HIS A 123 -2.94 5.47 -13.81
CA HIS A 123 -4.07 5.17 -14.67
C HIS A 123 -5.35 5.07 -13.86
N ILE A 124 -6.43 5.66 -14.35
CA ILE A 124 -7.76 5.54 -13.76
C ILE A 124 -8.58 4.60 -14.64
N LEU A 125 -8.96 3.46 -14.09
CA LEU A 125 -9.84 2.50 -14.76
C LEU A 125 -11.29 3.00 -14.72
N SER A 126 -12.00 2.82 -15.82
CA SER A 126 -13.37 3.31 -15.95
C SER A 126 -14.38 2.40 -15.25
N SER A 127 -14.09 1.11 -15.22
CA SER A 127 -14.98 0.10 -14.64
C SER A 127 -14.24 -1.19 -14.29
N LYS A 128 -14.90 -2.06 -13.54
CA LYS A 128 -14.40 -3.42 -13.25
C LYS A 128 -14.18 -4.27 -14.50
N ALA A 129 -14.85 -3.94 -15.62
CA ALA A 129 -14.65 -4.65 -16.89
C ALA A 129 -13.27 -4.40 -17.52
N ASP A 130 -12.55 -3.36 -17.07
CA ASP A 130 -11.20 -3.07 -17.51
C ASP A 130 -10.15 -3.99 -16.84
N LEU A 131 -10.57 -4.77 -15.83
CA LEU A 131 -9.76 -5.78 -15.16
C LEU A 131 -9.88 -7.13 -15.88
N THR A 132 -8.79 -7.90 -15.89
CA THR A 132 -8.85 -9.31 -16.32
C THR A 132 -9.73 -10.13 -15.37
N SER A 133 -10.15 -11.33 -15.78
CA SER A 133 -10.95 -12.22 -14.91
C SER A 133 -10.24 -12.54 -13.59
N GLU A 134 -8.94 -12.77 -13.62
CA GLU A 134 -8.14 -13.00 -12.41
C GLU A 134 -8.12 -11.78 -11.49
N GLU A 135 -7.92 -10.59 -12.05
CA GLU A 135 -7.92 -9.34 -11.30
C GLU A 135 -9.30 -9.02 -10.71
N GLN A 136 -10.38 -9.38 -11.41
CA GLN A 136 -11.73 -9.25 -10.87
C GLN A 136 -11.96 -10.16 -9.65
N ASP A 137 -11.38 -11.36 -9.66
CA ASP A 137 -11.42 -12.27 -8.51
C ASP A 137 -10.60 -11.73 -7.34
N ILE A 138 -9.44 -11.15 -7.61
CA ILE A 138 -8.61 -10.47 -6.61
C ILE A 138 -9.37 -9.28 -6.01
N TYR A 139 -9.94 -8.42 -6.85
CA TYR A 139 -10.77 -7.29 -6.43
C TYR A 139 -11.88 -7.74 -5.47
N ASN A 140 -12.66 -8.77 -5.86
CA ASN A 140 -13.76 -9.27 -5.02
C ASN A 140 -13.27 -9.80 -3.67
N ARG A 141 -12.17 -10.57 -3.66
CA ARG A 141 -11.60 -11.10 -2.42
C ARG A 141 -11.11 -9.99 -1.49
N LEU A 142 -10.43 -9.00 -2.03
CA LEU A 142 -9.89 -7.89 -1.25
C LEU A 142 -11.01 -7.00 -0.71
N LYS A 143 -12.01 -6.67 -1.55
CA LYS A 143 -13.20 -5.90 -1.15
C LYS A 143 -13.96 -6.62 -0.04
N ASP A 144 -14.29 -7.90 -0.21
CA ASP A 144 -15.01 -8.70 0.79
C ASP A 144 -14.26 -8.73 2.14
N LYS A 145 -12.94 -8.94 2.12
CA LYS A 145 -12.13 -8.91 3.34
C LYS A 145 -12.09 -7.55 3.99
N LYS A 146 -11.94 -6.49 3.21
CA LYS A 146 -11.96 -5.13 3.72
C LYS A 146 -13.29 -4.78 4.36
N MET A 147 -14.40 -5.14 3.75
CA MET A 147 -15.74 -4.89 4.27
C MET A 147 -16.01 -5.64 5.59
N ARG A 148 -15.46 -6.86 5.75
CA ARG A 148 -15.54 -7.60 7.01
C ARG A 148 -14.71 -6.99 8.15
N TYR A 149 -13.62 -6.32 7.81
CA TYR A 149 -12.64 -5.80 8.78
C TYR A 149 -12.23 -4.35 8.45
N PRO A 150 -13.18 -3.39 8.49
CA PRO A 150 -12.98 -2.03 7.95
C PRO A 150 -11.85 -1.24 8.61
N ASN A 151 -11.51 -1.56 9.85
CA ASN A 151 -10.50 -0.85 10.64
C ASN A 151 -9.13 -1.58 10.70
N ARG A 152 -8.93 -2.61 9.87
CA ARG A 152 -7.70 -3.40 9.88
C ARG A 152 -7.11 -3.51 8.48
N SER A 153 -5.79 -3.46 8.40
CA SER A 153 -5.08 -3.92 7.21
C SER A 153 -4.96 -5.43 7.22
N ILE A 154 -5.26 -6.07 6.10
CA ILE A 154 -5.29 -7.52 5.98
C ILE A 154 -4.39 -7.95 4.84
N ILE A 155 -3.40 -8.78 5.17
CA ILE A 155 -2.54 -9.42 4.18
C ILE A 155 -3.25 -10.67 3.66
N VAL A 156 -3.44 -10.74 2.36
CA VAL A 156 -3.87 -11.96 1.67
C VAL A 156 -2.63 -12.58 1.06
N LYS A 157 -2.07 -13.59 1.72
CA LYS A 157 -0.95 -14.34 1.13
C LYS A 157 -1.49 -15.17 -0.03
N VAL A 158 -0.94 -14.96 -1.20
CA VAL A 158 -1.07 -15.88 -2.33
C VAL A 158 -0.08 -17.01 -2.11
N LYS A 159 -0.53 -18.24 -2.28
CA LYS A 159 0.32 -19.43 -2.29
C LYS A 159 0.97 -19.57 -3.65
#